data_2fe96712c3d25b6cd820d9126baf1301
#
_entry.id   2fe96712c3d25b6cd820d9126baf1301
#
_cell.length_a   1.000
_cell.length_b   1.000
_cell.length_c   1.000
_cell.angle_alpha   90.00
_cell.angle_beta   90.00
_cell.angle_gamma   90.00
#
_symmetry.space_group_name_H-M   'P 1'
#
loop_
_entity.id
_entity.type
_entity.pdbx_description
1 polymer ?
#
loop_
_entity_poly.entity_id
_entity_poly.type
_entity_poly.pdbx_seq_one_letter_code
_entity_poly.pdbx_strand_id
1 'polypeptide(L)'
;YSTLFRSGLGYVHPMAHQLGGFYSLPHGECNAILLPHVESFNLISRLDRFVRIAQMMGECTDGLSERAAAELAISAIKTLSKDVGIPTTITELAARYVKAIDPRDIPAMVGHAQKDTCAATNPRTMSLEIISQLYKDVF
;
A
#
# COMPACT_ATOMS: atom_id res chain seq x y z
N TYR A 1 -21.25 -12.12 4.06
CA TYR A 1 -21.46 -11.23 2.89
C TYR A 1 -21.36 -9.73 3.23
N SER A 2 -21.86 -9.29 4.39
CA SER A 2 -21.87 -7.86 4.77
C SER A 2 -20.50 -7.28 5.11
N THR A 3 -19.55 -8.09 5.55
CA THR A 3 -18.21 -7.64 5.97
C THR A 3 -17.33 -7.26 4.77
N LEU A 4 -17.40 -8.01 3.68
CA LEU A 4 -16.66 -7.71 2.44
C LEU A 4 -17.09 -6.40 1.79
N PHE A 5 -18.39 -6.08 1.83
CA PHE A 5 -18.91 -4.82 1.28
C PHE A 5 -18.68 -3.60 2.18
N ARG A 6 -18.40 -3.80 3.47
CA ARG A 6 -18.16 -2.71 4.43
C ARG A 6 -16.70 -2.42 4.70
N SER A 7 -15.80 -3.39 4.47
CA SER A 7 -14.38 -3.20 4.73
C SER A 7 -13.68 -2.36 3.67
N GLY A 8 -14.18 -2.38 2.42
CA GLY A 8 -13.56 -1.70 1.30
C GLY A 8 -12.11 -2.10 1.07
N LEU A 9 -11.48 -1.52 0.07
CA LEU A 9 -10.11 -1.86 -0.32
C LEU A 9 -9.10 -0.71 -0.08
N GLY A 10 -9.58 0.47 0.32
CA GLY A 10 -8.72 1.64 0.51
C GLY A 10 -7.96 2.03 -0.74
N TYR A 11 -6.85 2.77 -0.60
CA TYR A 11 -6.06 3.27 -1.74
C TYR A 11 -5.05 2.27 -2.31
N VAL A 12 -4.75 1.17 -1.65
CA VAL A 12 -3.81 0.16 -2.17
C VAL A 12 -4.28 -0.37 -3.52
N HIS A 13 -5.52 -0.81 -3.61
CA HIS A 13 -6.09 -1.37 -4.85
C HIS A 13 -6.24 -0.34 -5.98
N PRO A 14 -6.82 0.85 -5.77
CA PRO A 14 -6.85 1.91 -6.78
C PRO A 14 -5.50 2.21 -7.40
N MET A 15 -4.44 2.28 -6.57
CA MET A 15 -3.09 2.51 -7.07
C MET A 15 -2.54 1.30 -7.82
N ALA A 16 -2.76 0.08 -7.32
CA ALA A 16 -2.35 -1.15 -8.00
C ALA A 16 -3.08 -1.37 -9.32
N HIS A 17 -4.37 -1.01 -9.43
CA HIS A 17 -5.13 -1.06 -10.67
C HIS A 17 -4.46 -0.27 -11.79
N GLN A 18 -3.91 0.91 -11.46
CA GLN A 18 -3.23 1.74 -12.46
C GLN A 18 -1.94 1.08 -12.95
N LEU A 19 -1.13 0.52 -12.05
CA LEU A 19 0.09 -0.20 -12.42
C LEU A 19 -0.22 -1.41 -13.31
N GLY A 20 -1.30 -2.13 -13.00
CA GLY A 20 -1.81 -3.21 -13.86
C GLY A 20 -2.28 -2.72 -15.22
N GLY A 21 -3.05 -1.61 -15.25
CA GLY A 21 -3.60 -1.04 -16.48
C GLY A 21 -2.54 -0.42 -17.40
N PHE A 22 -1.62 0.37 -16.85
CA PHE A 22 -0.57 1.05 -17.63
C PHE A 22 0.55 0.09 -18.09
N TYR A 23 0.94 -0.86 -17.22
CA TYR A 23 2.16 -1.63 -17.44
C TYR A 23 1.93 -3.16 -17.51
N SER A 24 0.68 -3.61 -17.32
CA SER A 24 0.35 -5.05 -17.25
C SER A 24 1.19 -5.81 -16.21
N LEU A 25 1.42 -5.19 -15.06
CA LEU A 25 2.11 -5.80 -13.93
C LEU A 25 1.15 -6.66 -13.10
N PRO A 26 1.64 -7.74 -12.44
CA PRO A 26 0.81 -8.61 -11.63
C PRO A 26 0.16 -7.86 -10.46
N HIS A 27 -1.16 -7.93 -10.38
CA HIS A 27 -1.96 -7.16 -9.40
C HIS A 27 -1.57 -7.44 -7.95
N GLY A 28 -1.35 -8.70 -7.59
CA GLY A 28 -0.98 -9.08 -6.22
C GLY A 28 0.37 -8.51 -5.78
N GLU A 29 1.37 -8.54 -6.66
CA GLU A 29 2.70 -7.99 -6.38
C GLU A 29 2.67 -6.46 -6.31
N CYS A 30 1.90 -5.80 -7.18
CA CYS A 30 1.68 -4.35 -7.10
C CYS A 30 1.03 -3.96 -5.76
N ASN A 31 0.01 -4.69 -5.32
CA ASN A 31 -0.60 -4.47 -4.00
C ASN A 31 0.42 -4.66 -2.87
N ALA A 32 1.23 -5.71 -2.91
CA ALA A 32 2.21 -5.99 -1.85
C ALA A 32 3.29 -4.91 -1.73
N ILE A 33 3.74 -4.33 -2.86
CA ILE A 33 4.70 -3.22 -2.87
C ILE A 33 4.06 -1.93 -2.31
N LEU A 34 2.83 -1.62 -2.71
CA LEU A 34 2.13 -0.40 -2.29
C LEU A 34 1.66 -0.46 -0.82
N LEU A 35 1.31 -1.65 -0.32
CA LEU A 35 0.68 -1.85 0.98
C LEU A 35 1.42 -1.15 2.14
N PRO A 36 2.72 -1.36 2.37
CA PRO A 36 3.40 -0.73 3.50
C PRO A 36 3.44 0.80 3.42
N HIS A 37 3.45 1.37 2.21
CA HIS A 37 3.47 2.82 2.00
C HIS A 37 2.10 3.44 2.28
N VAL A 38 1.04 2.89 1.73
CA VAL A 38 -0.34 3.35 1.96
C VAL A 38 -0.74 3.17 3.42
N GLU A 39 -0.40 2.04 4.04
CA GLU A 39 -0.75 1.77 5.43
C GLU A 39 0.08 2.61 6.41
N SER A 40 1.31 2.97 6.08
CA SER A 40 2.08 3.96 6.84
C SER A 40 1.39 5.33 6.86
N PHE A 41 0.77 5.74 5.75
CA PHE A 41 -0.06 6.95 5.71
C PHE A 41 -1.34 6.80 6.56
N ASN A 42 -1.99 5.64 6.51
CA ASN A 42 -3.23 5.37 7.22
C ASN A 42 -3.05 5.20 8.73
N LEU A 43 -1.89 4.76 9.17
CA LEU A 43 -1.56 4.34 10.53
C LEU A 43 -2.06 5.30 11.61
N ILE A 44 -1.87 6.61 11.43
CA ILE A 44 -2.24 7.65 12.41
C ILE A 44 -3.75 7.67 12.71
N SER A 45 -4.59 7.26 11.76
CA SER A 45 -6.05 7.27 11.93
C SER A 45 -6.58 6.12 12.80
N ARG A 46 -5.83 5.05 12.93
CA ARG A 46 -6.25 3.82 13.61
C ARG A 46 -5.10 3.08 14.28
N LEU A 47 -4.33 3.78 15.11
CA LEU A 47 -3.20 3.20 15.85
C LEU A 47 -3.59 1.92 16.59
N ASP A 48 -4.77 1.91 17.25
CA ASP A 48 -5.33 0.77 17.95
C ASP A 48 -5.38 -0.51 17.09
N ARG A 49 -5.76 -0.36 15.83
CA ARG A 49 -5.85 -1.49 14.89
C ARG A 49 -4.49 -1.97 14.42
N PHE A 50 -3.56 -1.05 14.16
CA PHE A 50 -2.21 -1.40 13.75
C PHE A 50 -1.43 -2.06 14.88
N VAL A 51 -1.62 -1.68 16.15
CA VAL A 51 -1.06 -2.38 17.30
C VAL A 51 -1.54 -3.85 17.32
N ARG A 52 -2.84 -4.08 17.13
CA ARG A 52 -3.36 -5.46 17.05
C ARG A 52 -2.78 -6.24 15.87
N ILE A 53 -2.61 -5.61 14.71
CA ILE A 53 -1.97 -6.25 13.55
C ILE A 53 -0.54 -6.64 13.89
N ALA A 54 0.26 -5.75 14.50
CA ALA A 54 1.62 -6.06 14.93
C ALA A 54 1.66 -7.28 15.85
N GLN A 55 0.81 -7.30 16.87
CA GLN A 55 0.71 -8.43 17.81
C GLN A 55 0.33 -9.75 17.11
N MET A 56 -0.65 -9.71 16.19
CA MET A 56 -1.07 -10.90 15.43
C MET A 56 0.02 -11.39 14.46
N MET A 57 0.91 -10.51 14.02
CA MET A 57 2.08 -10.85 13.21
C MET A 57 3.27 -11.33 14.06
N GLY A 58 3.10 -11.40 15.40
CA GLY A 58 4.12 -11.93 16.30
C GLY A 58 5.07 -10.88 16.89
N GLU A 59 4.80 -9.60 16.68
CA GLU A 59 5.65 -8.53 17.23
C GLU A 59 5.38 -8.30 18.72
N CYS A 60 6.45 -8.10 19.50
CA CYS A 60 6.35 -7.74 20.91
C CYS A 60 6.10 -6.24 21.05
N THR A 61 4.92 -5.88 21.55
CA THR A 61 4.49 -4.48 21.72
C THR A 61 4.61 -3.98 23.16
N ASP A 62 5.02 -4.82 24.11
CA ASP A 62 5.09 -4.50 25.53
C ASP A 62 6.08 -3.37 25.81
N GLY A 63 5.65 -2.40 26.60
CA GLY A 63 6.48 -1.26 26.99
C GLY A 63 6.66 -0.19 25.91
N LEU A 64 6.08 -0.36 24.73
CA LEU A 64 6.14 0.62 23.64
C LEU A 64 4.99 1.63 23.73
N SER A 65 5.22 2.84 23.21
CA SER A 65 4.12 3.77 22.94
C SER A 65 3.19 3.17 21.87
N GLU A 66 1.91 3.56 21.90
CA GLU A 66 0.93 3.09 20.92
C GLU A 66 1.39 3.32 19.47
N ARG A 67 2.01 4.46 19.21
CA ARG A 67 2.57 4.79 17.89
C ARG A 67 3.73 3.85 17.52
N ALA A 68 4.69 3.66 18.41
CA ALA A 68 5.82 2.78 18.14
C ALA A 68 5.36 1.33 17.94
N ALA A 69 4.41 0.86 18.74
CA ALA A 69 3.82 -0.47 18.58
C ALA A 69 3.07 -0.62 17.25
N ALA A 70 2.34 0.41 16.82
CA ALA A 70 1.65 0.42 15.51
C ALA A 70 2.64 0.40 14.33
N GLU A 71 3.77 1.11 14.43
CA GLU A 71 4.82 1.13 13.40
C GLU A 71 5.48 -0.24 13.19
N LEU A 72 5.47 -1.11 14.21
CA LEU A 72 5.93 -2.50 14.08
C LEU A 72 5.09 -3.28 13.04
N ALA A 73 3.79 -3.00 12.91
CA ALA A 73 2.97 -3.65 11.89
C ALA A 73 3.49 -3.37 10.47
N ILE A 74 3.88 -2.11 10.20
CA ILE A 74 4.44 -1.74 8.89
C ILE A 74 5.78 -2.46 8.65
N SER A 75 6.62 -2.54 9.67
CA SER A 75 7.90 -3.25 9.61
C SER A 75 7.70 -4.74 9.36
N ALA A 76 6.75 -5.37 10.05
CA ALA A 76 6.41 -6.78 9.88
C ALA A 76 5.88 -7.08 8.46
N ILE A 77 5.03 -6.19 7.91
CA ILE A 77 4.55 -6.31 6.52
C ILE A 77 5.73 -6.24 5.53
N LYS A 78 6.66 -5.31 5.71
CA LYS A 78 7.85 -5.19 4.86
C LYS A 78 8.74 -6.43 4.94
N THR A 79 8.95 -6.96 6.14
CA THR A 79 9.72 -8.18 6.37
C THR A 79 9.07 -9.36 5.67
N LEU A 80 7.77 -9.56 5.87
CA LEU A 80 7.02 -10.65 5.21
C LEU A 80 7.11 -10.54 3.68
N SER A 81 6.92 -9.35 3.11
CA SER A 81 7.04 -9.13 1.66
C SER A 81 8.42 -9.54 1.14
N LYS A 82 9.48 -9.16 1.85
CA LYS A 82 10.85 -9.56 1.54
C LYS A 82 11.05 -11.06 1.62
N ASP A 83 10.56 -11.71 2.68
CA ASP A 83 10.73 -13.14 2.93
C ASP A 83 10.05 -14.01 1.84
N VAL A 84 8.92 -13.55 1.31
CA VAL A 84 8.23 -14.21 0.19
C VAL A 84 8.72 -13.76 -1.19
N GLY A 85 9.76 -12.94 -1.25
CA GLY A 85 10.43 -12.54 -2.49
C GLY A 85 9.74 -11.45 -3.30
N ILE A 86 8.86 -10.65 -2.70
CA ILE A 86 8.31 -9.45 -3.35
C ILE A 86 9.40 -8.39 -3.47
N PRO A 87 9.59 -7.76 -4.63
CA PRO A 87 10.53 -6.65 -4.78
C PRO A 87 10.09 -5.43 -3.99
N THR A 88 11.03 -4.54 -3.70
CA THR A 88 10.76 -3.34 -2.90
C THR A 88 10.22 -2.19 -3.73
N THR A 89 10.44 -2.20 -5.04
CA THR A 89 10.02 -1.14 -5.97
C THR A 89 9.30 -1.69 -7.20
N ILE A 90 8.51 -0.81 -7.81
CA ILE A 90 7.82 -1.11 -9.08
C ILE A 90 8.84 -1.25 -10.22
N THR A 91 9.95 -0.52 -10.16
CA THR A 91 11.05 -0.65 -11.14
C THR A 91 11.64 -2.06 -11.13
N GLU A 92 11.92 -2.61 -9.94
CA GLU A 92 12.40 -3.99 -9.81
C GLU A 92 11.36 -5.00 -10.30
N LEU A 93 10.08 -4.78 -9.98
CA LEU A 93 8.99 -5.63 -10.44
C LEU A 93 8.88 -5.60 -11.98
N ALA A 94 8.90 -4.41 -12.56
CA ALA A 94 8.84 -4.22 -14.02
C ALA A 94 10.01 -4.92 -14.72
N ALA A 95 11.22 -4.84 -14.16
CA ALA A 95 12.39 -5.54 -14.68
C ALA A 95 12.21 -7.06 -14.71
N ARG A 96 11.59 -7.66 -13.67
CA ARG A 96 11.28 -9.12 -13.65
C ARG A 96 10.37 -9.55 -14.80
N TYR A 97 9.44 -8.71 -15.18
CA TYR A 97 8.47 -8.99 -16.25
C TYR A 97 8.86 -8.38 -17.60
N VAL A 98 10.08 -7.83 -17.70
CA VAL A 98 10.60 -7.18 -18.92
C VAL A 98 9.61 -6.10 -19.41
N LYS A 99 9.13 -5.27 -18.49
CA LYS A 99 8.20 -4.18 -18.78
C LYS A 99 8.92 -2.83 -18.71
N ALA A 100 8.64 -1.97 -19.66
CA ALA A 100 9.05 -0.58 -19.60
C ALA A 100 8.05 0.21 -18.76
N ILE A 101 8.54 0.99 -17.82
CA ILE A 101 7.75 1.92 -17.02
C ILE A 101 8.30 3.34 -17.17
N ASP A 102 7.45 4.33 -17.03
CA ASP A 102 7.83 5.73 -17.16
C ASP A 102 7.24 6.57 -16.00
N PRO A 103 8.08 7.20 -15.17
CA PRO A 103 7.59 8.08 -14.11
C PRO A 103 6.72 9.25 -14.60
N ARG A 104 6.77 9.59 -15.89
CA ARG A 104 5.91 10.62 -16.50
C ARG A 104 4.45 10.22 -16.55
N ASP A 105 4.12 8.93 -16.39
CA ASP A 105 2.74 8.44 -16.33
C ASP A 105 2.10 8.64 -14.94
N ILE A 106 2.89 8.95 -13.90
CA ILE A 106 2.39 9.13 -12.52
C ILE A 106 1.22 10.13 -12.46
N PRO A 107 1.23 11.31 -13.08
CA PRO A 107 0.10 12.23 -13.01
C PRO A 107 -1.22 11.64 -13.54
N ALA A 108 -1.17 10.86 -14.61
CA ALA A 108 -2.35 10.20 -15.17
C ALA A 108 -2.85 9.10 -14.22
N MET A 109 -1.94 8.27 -13.70
CA MET A 109 -2.27 7.22 -12.72
C MET A 109 -2.89 7.80 -11.44
N VAL A 110 -2.38 8.92 -10.93
CA VAL A 110 -2.92 9.64 -9.76
C VAL A 110 -4.37 10.04 -9.99
N GLY A 111 -4.65 10.66 -11.16
CA GLY A 111 -6.00 11.09 -11.51
C GLY A 111 -7.01 9.94 -11.63
N HIS A 112 -6.57 8.79 -12.13
CA HIS A 112 -7.41 7.58 -12.22
C HIS A 112 -7.59 6.92 -10.85
N ALA A 113 -6.54 6.77 -10.06
CA ALA A 113 -6.61 6.17 -8.74
C ALA A 113 -7.56 6.93 -7.79
N GLN A 114 -7.59 8.27 -7.88
CA GLN A 114 -8.50 9.09 -7.08
C GLN A 114 -9.98 8.87 -7.43
N LYS A 115 -10.27 8.56 -8.69
CA LYS A 115 -11.64 8.32 -9.18
C LYS A 115 -12.10 6.88 -9.01
N ASP A 116 -11.22 5.98 -8.63
CA ASP A 116 -11.56 4.58 -8.41
C ASP A 116 -12.50 4.45 -7.20
N THR A 117 -13.57 3.69 -7.38
CA THR A 117 -14.59 3.48 -6.34
C THR A 117 -14.06 2.84 -5.07
N CYS A 118 -12.98 2.07 -5.17
CA CYS A 118 -12.32 1.44 -4.03
C CYS A 118 -11.65 2.46 -3.09
N ALA A 119 -11.32 3.66 -3.58
CA ALA A 119 -10.70 4.73 -2.79
C ALA A 119 -11.61 5.27 -1.68
N ALA A 120 -12.93 5.22 -1.88
CA ALA A 120 -13.93 5.79 -0.97
C ALA A 120 -13.93 5.20 0.45
N THR A 121 -13.35 4.02 0.63
CA THR A 121 -13.31 3.30 1.91
C THR A 121 -11.99 3.45 2.67
N ASN A 122 -11.05 4.25 2.14
CA ASN A 122 -9.80 4.50 2.85
C ASN A 122 -10.05 5.28 4.16
N PRO A 123 -9.41 4.92 5.28
CA PRO A 123 -9.66 5.57 6.57
C PRO A 123 -9.22 7.05 6.61
N ARG A 124 -8.35 7.46 5.68
CA ARG A 124 -7.91 8.85 5.53
C ARG A 124 -8.08 9.31 4.08
N THR A 125 -8.55 10.54 3.90
CA THR A 125 -8.59 11.16 2.57
C THR A 125 -7.16 11.42 2.09
N MET A 126 -6.88 11.05 0.85
CA MET A 126 -5.61 11.34 0.19
C MET A 126 -5.81 12.42 -0.86
N SER A 127 -4.98 13.47 -0.80
CA SER A 127 -4.89 14.45 -1.89
C SER A 127 -4.11 13.88 -3.09
N LEU A 128 -4.23 14.53 -4.24
CA LEU A 128 -3.46 14.14 -5.44
C LEU A 128 -1.96 14.15 -5.19
N GLU A 129 -1.47 15.11 -4.37
CA GLU A 129 -0.06 15.24 -4.01
C GLU A 129 0.42 14.04 -3.19
N ILE A 130 -0.40 13.56 -2.24
CA ILE A 130 -0.08 12.39 -1.41
C ILE A 130 -0.01 11.14 -2.28
N ILE A 131 -1.00 10.91 -3.16
CA ILE A 131 -1.01 9.77 -4.06
C ILE A 131 0.21 9.83 -5.00
N SER A 132 0.53 11.03 -5.51
CA SER A 132 1.72 11.25 -6.35
C SER A 132 3.02 10.92 -5.61
N GLN A 133 3.12 11.33 -4.34
CA GLN A 133 4.31 11.03 -3.53
C GLN A 133 4.44 9.53 -3.28
N LEU A 134 3.36 8.86 -2.91
CA LEU A 134 3.36 7.40 -2.71
C LEU A 134 3.78 6.62 -3.97
N TYR A 135 3.37 7.07 -5.16
CA TYR A 135 3.88 6.48 -6.40
C TYR A 135 5.38 6.71 -6.58
N LYS A 136 5.87 7.92 -6.33
CA LYS A 136 7.32 8.24 -6.42
C LYS A 136 8.15 7.42 -5.44
N ASP A 137 7.61 7.13 -4.26
CA ASP A 137 8.30 6.36 -3.21
C ASP A 137 8.46 4.87 -3.59
N VAL A 138 7.64 4.36 -4.52
CA VAL A 138 7.69 2.96 -4.97
C VAL A 138 8.29 2.79 -6.38
N PHE A 139 8.49 3.85 -7.14
CA PHE A 139 9.15 3.82 -8.45
C PHE A 139 10.67 3.79 -8.32
#